data_62f3e6548b6db12e736cdedf0e84363f
#
_entry.id   62f3e6548b6db12e736cdedf0e84363f
#
_cell.length_a   1.000
_cell.length_b   1.000
_cell.length_c   1.000
_cell.angle_alpha   90.00
_cell.angle_beta   90.00
_cell.angle_gamma   90.00
#
_symmetry.space_group_name_H-M   'P 1'
#
loop_
_entity.id
_entity.type
_entity.pdbx_description
1 polymer ?
#
loop_
_entity_poly.entity_id
_entity_poly.type
_entity_poly.pdbx_seq_one_letter_code
_entity_poly.pdbx_strand_id
1 'polypeptide(L)'
;KSLGRFILDGLPPAPRGIPQVEVTFDIDANGILSATAKDKASQKSQSIRIEGSTGISKEEVEQMKKAAEMYEEEDRKRKDLVEAKNTADTLVYTVEKTLRDASDKIAEDLKKDITEKLDLLKKAKESDSVEEIKRTTEDLSQAIQKAGAAMYKDQNPPK
;
A
#
# COMPACT_ATOMS: atom_id res chain seq x y z
N LYS A 1 25.85 -21.31 23.20
CA LYS A 1 24.38 -21.30 23.27
C LYS A 1 23.87 -22.57 22.60
N SER A 2 23.02 -23.37 23.29
CA SER A 2 22.40 -24.57 22.70
C SER A 2 21.33 -24.13 21.69
N LEU A 3 21.35 -24.68 20.49
CA LEU A 3 20.36 -24.40 19.44
C LEU A 3 19.14 -25.31 19.53
N GLY A 4 19.33 -26.53 20.00
CA GLY A 4 18.27 -27.52 20.17
C GLY A 4 18.77 -28.79 20.82
N ARG A 5 17.85 -29.67 21.18
CA ARG A 5 18.14 -31.03 21.72
C ARG A 5 17.10 -31.99 21.17
N PHE A 6 17.53 -33.13 20.73
CA PHE A 6 16.66 -34.24 20.36
C PHE A 6 17.28 -35.55 20.81
N ILE A 7 16.49 -36.59 20.90
CA ILE A 7 16.90 -37.90 21.41
C ILE A 7 16.67 -38.94 20.32
N LEU A 8 17.69 -39.70 20.02
CA LEU A 8 17.59 -40.87 19.14
C LEU A 8 17.32 -42.08 20.08
N ASP A 9 16.09 -42.56 20.12
CA ASP A 9 15.67 -43.68 20.95
C ASP A 9 15.42 -44.95 20.14
N GLY A 10 15.17 -46.06 20.88
CA GLY A 10 14.89 -47.38 20.31
C GLY A 10 16.11 -48.02 19.64
N LEU A 11 17.30 -47.63 20.04
CA LEU A 11 18.50 -48.34 19.64
C LEU A 11 18.61 -49.70 20.37
N PRO A 12 18.97 -50.80 19.68
CA PRO A 12 19.20 -52.08 20.34
C PRO A 12 20.41 -52.00 21.29
N PRO A 13 20.38 -52.64 22.45
CA PRO A 13 21.52 -52.69 23.35
C PRO A 13 22.70 -53.34 22.63
N ALA A 14 23.89 -52.68 22.65
CA ALA A 14 25.09 -53.14 22.01
C ALA A 14 26.33 -52.79 22.86
N PRO A 15 27.40 -53.59 22.80
CA PRO A 15 28.68 -53.27 23.44
C PRO A 15 29.24 -51.91 23.02
N ARG A 16 30.09 -51.33 23.87
CA ARG A 16 30.78 -50.08 23.58
C ARG A 16 31.53 -50.18 22.25
N GLY A 17 31.39 -49.15 21.38
CA GLY A 17 32.09 -49.05 20.08
C GLY A 17 31.35 -49.67 18.90
N ILE A 18 30.22 -50.39 19.12
CA ILE A 18 29.42 -50.97 18.05
C ILE A 18 28.39 -49.97 17.49
N PRO A 19 27.63 -49.19 18.32
CA PRO A 19 26.71 -48.23 17.79
C PRO A 19 27.42 -47.12 17.02
N GLN A 20 27.09 -46.99 15.73
CA GLN A 20 27.60 -45.92 14.87
C GLN A 20 26.43 -45.01 14.47
N VAL A 21 26.46 -43.79 14.98
CA VAL A 21 25.43 -42.77 14.68
C VAL A 21 26.05 -41.78 13.69
N GLU A 22 25.39 -41.61 12.58
CA GLU A 22 25.71 -40.59 11.60
C GLU A 22 24.81 -39.36 11.89
N VAL A 23 25.45 -38.20 11.96
CA VAL A 23 24.72 -36.95 12.20
C VAL A 23 24.91 -36.06 10.97
N THR A 24 23.82 -35.73 10.31
CA THR A 24 23.81 -34.85 9.15
C THR A 24 23.21 -33.48 9.55
N PHE A 25 23.91 -32.43 9.18
CA PHE A 25 23.42 -31.06 9.32
C PHE A 25 23.15 -30.49 7.93
N ASP A 26 21.96 -29.91 7.74
CA ASP A 26 21.57 -29.27 6.50
C ASP A 26 21.03 -27.88 6.80
N ILE A 27 21.45 -26.89 6.04
CA ILE A 27 21.02 -25.50 6.18
C ILE A 27 20.36 -25.09 4.87
N ASP A 28 19.07 -24.76 4.91
CA ASP A 28 18.35 -24.30 3.74
C ASP A 28 18.66 -22.83 3.38
N ALA A 29 18.18 -22.39 2.24
CA ALA A 29 18.38 -21.01 1.77
C ALA A 29 17.79 -19.93 2.69
N ASN A 30 16.89 -20.30 3.61
CA ASN A 30 16.28 -19.41 4.59
C ASN A 30 17.05 -19.42 5.94
N GLY A 31 18.17 -20.15 6.02
CA GLY A 31 18.96 -20.26 7.23
C GLY A 31 18.38 -21.21 8.28
N ILE A 32 17.43 -22.06 7.90
CA ILE A 32 16.85 -23.07 8.79
C ILE A 32 17.79 -24.27 8.86
N LEU A 33 18.25 -24.61 10.06
CA LEU A 33 19.13 -25.76 10.34
C LEU A 33 18.28 -27.00 10.60
N SER A 34 18.47 -28.03 9.80
CA SER A 34 17.95 -29.38 10.06
C SER A 34 19.09 -30.28 10.53
N ALA A 35 18.93 -30.92 11.66
CA ALA A 35 19.87 -31.90 12.18
C ALA A 35 19.19 -33.27 12.22
N THR A 36 19.78 -34.25 11.55
CA THR A 36 19.30 -35.65 11.49
C THR A 36 20.34 -36.58 12.07
N ALA A 37 19.97 -37.38 13.07
CA ALA A 37 20.80 -38.46 13.58
C ALA A 37 20.26 -39.81 13.09
N LYS A 38 21.09 -40.64 12.55
CA LYS A 38 20.76 -41.96 12.01
C LYS A 38 21.69 -43.03 12.58
N ASP A 39 21.16 -44.08 13.17
CA ASP A 39 21.93 -45.24 13.52
C ASP A 39 22.17 -46.14 12.31
N LYS A 40 23.45 -46.45 12.03
CA LYS A 40 23.81 -47.26 10.87
C LYS A 40 23.41 -48.71 10.95
N ALA A 41 23.29 -49.25 12.18
CA ALA A 41 22.95 -50.64 12.39
C ALA A 41 21.45 -50.88 12.28
N SER A 42 20.63 -50.10 12.98
CA SER A 42 19.17 -50.26 13.01
C SER A 42 18.45 -49.45 11.94
N GLN A 43 19.17 -48.54 11.21
CA GLN A 43 18.64 -47.63 10.24
C GLN A 43 17.60 -46.63 10.82
N LYS A 44 17.41 -46.61 12.14
CA LYS A 44 16.53 -45.66 12.82
C LYS A 44 17.12 -44.25 12.68
N SER A 45 16.25 -43.29 12.44
CA SER A 45 16.64 -41.88 12.32
C SER A 45 15.66 -41.00 13.09
N GLN A 46 16.18 -39.93 13.65
CA GLN A 46 15.42 -38.83 14.24
C GLN A 46 15.95 -37.52 13.70
N SER A 47 15.08 -36.59 13.47
CA SER A 47 15.48 -35.28 13.00
C SER A 47 14.83 -34.17 13.82
N ILE A 48 15.54 -33.06 13.95
CA ILE A 48 15.04 -31.82 14.51
C ILE A 48 15.23 -30.70 13.49
N ARG A 49 14.21 -29.88 13.33
CA ARG A 49 14.29 -28.64 12.55
C ARG A 49 14.46 -27.49 13.53
N ILE A 50 15.53 -26.77 13.39
CA ILE A 50 15.84 -25.61 14.22
C ILE A 50 15.59 -24.38 13.34
N GLU A 51 14.42 -23.82 13.48
CA GLU A 51 14.13 -22.51 12.89
C GLU A 51 14.89 -21.50 13.73
N GLY A 52 15.69 -20.65 13.07
CA GLY A 52 16.40 -19.59 13.76
C GLY A 52 15.39 -18.75 14.53
N SER A 53 15.39 -18.91 15.84
CA SER A 53 14.56 -18.08 16.70
C SER A 53 15.05 -16.65 16.58
N THR A 54 14.42 -15.88 15.70
CA THR A 54 14.61 -14.42 15.61
C THR A 54 14.12 -13.69 16.86
N GLY A 55 13.66 -14.43 17.85
CA GLY A 55 13.13 -13.88 19.10
C GLY A 55 11.72 -13.30 18.99
N ILE A 56 11.11 -13.37 17.80
CA ILE A 56 9.77 -12.86 17.55
C ILE A 56 8.80 -14.04 17.55
N SER A 57 7.73 -13.98 18.36
CA SER A 57 6.71 -15.01 18.41
C SER A 57 5.81 -14.95 17.17
N LYS A 58 5.08 -16.05 16.89
CA LYS A 58 4.10 -16.04 15.77
C LYS A 58 3.01 -14.98 15.99
N GLU A 59 2.62 -14.77 17.24
CA GLU A 59 1.63 -13.75 17.61
C GLU A 59 2.16 -12.33 17.34
N GLU A 60 3.44 -12.06 17.63
CA GLU A 60 4.06 -10.77 17.33
C GLU A 60 4.18 -10.53 15.83
N VAL A 61 4.50 -11.56 15.04
CA VAL A 61 4.51 -11.47 13.57
C VAL A 61 3.12 -11.15 13.03
N GLU A 62 2.07 -11.79 13.56
CA GLU A 62 0.69 -11.49 13.15
C GLU A 62 0.25 -10.08 13.55
N GLN A 63 0.64 -9.62 14.73
CA GLN A 63 0.39 -8.24 15.15
C GLN A 63 1.11 -7.23 14.27
N MET A 64 2.37 -7.49 13.93
CA MET A 64 3.13 -6.65 13.00
C MET A 64 2.51 -6.60 11.60
N LYS A 65 1.99 -7.73 11.10
CA LYS A 65 1.28 -7.76 9.80
C LYS A 65 0.01 -6.92 9.84
N LYS A 66 -0.83 -7.09 10.86
CA LYS A 66 -2.05 -6.29 11.02
C LYS A 66 -1.75 -4.80 11.16
N ALA A 67 -0.70 -4.45 11.92
CA ALA A 67 -0.26 -3.07 12.03
C ALA A 67 0.21 -2.51 10.67
N ALA A 68 0.97 -3.29 9.91
CA ALA A 68 1.42 -2.89 8.57
C ALA A 68 0.25 -2.68 7.60
N GLU A 69 -0.75 -3.56 7.60
CA GLU A 69 -1.96 -3.42 6.79
C GLU A 69 -2.77 -2.16 7.16
N MET A 70 -2.89 -1.85 8.45
CA MET A 70 -3.55 -0.62 8.91
C MET A 70 -2.81 0.63 8.46
N TYR A 71 -1.47 0.65 8.56
CA TYR A 71 -0.67 1.78 8.09
C TYR A 71 -0.72 1.94 6.57
N GLU A 72 -0.78 0.84 5.82
CA GLU A 72 -0.95 0.89 4.36
C GLU A 72 -2.27 1.55 3.96
N GLU A 73 -3.37 1.23 4.67
CA GLU A 73 -4.66 1.89 4.42
C GLU A 73 -4.63 3.39 4.76
N GLU A 74 -4.00 3.76 5.88
CA GLU A 74 -3.85 5.18 6.25
C GLU A 74 -2.99 5.93 5.23
N ASP A 75 -1.88 5.36 4.81
CA ASP A 75 -0.99 5.97 3.83
C ASP A 75 -1.68 6.13 2.47
N ARG A 76 -2.50 5.14 2.06
CA ARG A 76 -3.30 5.24 0.85
C ARG A 76 -4.32 6.38 0.93
N LYS A 77 -5.04 6.50 2.05
CA LYS A 77 -6.00 7.61 2.27
C LYS A 77 -5.30 8.97 2.24
N ARG A 78 -4.14 9.08 2.88
CA ARG A 78 -3.33 10.31 2.84
C ARG A 78 -2.86 10.65 1.44
N LYS A 79 -2.38 9.66 0.70
CA LYS A 79 -1.97 9.83 -0.70
C LYS A 79 -3.13 10.31 -1.56
N ASP A 80 -4.29 9.65 -1.47
CA ASP A 80 -5.49 10.02 -2.22
C ASP A 80 -5.95 11.45 -1.90
N LEU A 81 -5.84 11.86 -0.64
CA LEU A 81 -6.17 13.22 -0.22
C LEU A 81 -5.21 14.26 -0.81
N VAL A 82 -3.91 14.00 -0.74
CA VAL A 82 -2.89 14.90 -1.31
C VAL A 82 -3.06 15.01 -2.82
N GLU A 83 -3.33 13.91 -3.50
CA GLU A 83 -3.53 13.87 -4.95
C GLU A 83 -4.80 14.63 -5.36
N ALA A 84 -5.90 14.47 -4.62
CA ALA A 84 -7.13 15.24 -4.83
C ALA A 84 -6.91 16.74 -4.60
N LYS A 85 -6.22 17.13 -3.53
CA LYS A 85 -5.89 18.53 -3.24
C LYS A 85 -5.00 19.15 -4.33
N ASN A 86 -3.98 18.43 -4.80
CA ASN A 86 -3.11 18.91 -5.88
C ASN A 86 -3.85 19.12 -7.20
N THR A 87 -4.76 18.20 -7.54
CA THR A 87 -5.60 18.31 -8.73
C THR A 87 -6.53 19.52 -8.62
N ALA A 88 -7.15 19.71 -7.46
CA ALA A 88 -8.00 20.85 -7.18
C ALA A 88 -7.22 22.19 -7.26
N ASP A 89 -6.00 22.24 -6.70
CA ASP A 89 -5.14 23.43 -6.76
C ASP A 89 -4.79 23.83 -8.19
N THR A 90 -4.45 22.84 -9.01
CA THR A 90 -4.15 23.06 -10.43
C THR A 90 -5.38 23.61 -11.17
N LEU A 91 -6.55 23.06 -10.89
CA LEU A 91 -7.80 23.53 -11.50
C LEU A 91 -8.16 24.94 -11.02
N VAL A 92 -8.11 25.20 -9.72
CA VAL A 92 -8.35 26.54 -9.15
C VAL A 92 -7.47 27.59 -9.82
N TYR A 93 -6.17 27.33 -9.89
CA TYR A 93 -5.23 28.24 -10.55
C TYR A 93 -5.58 28.48 -12.02
N THR A 94 -5.89 27.43 -12.75
CA THR A 94 -6.24 27.51 -14.18
C THR A 94 -7.53 28.31 -14.38
N VAL A 95 -8.52 28.09 -13.53
CA VAL A 95 -9.81 28.80 -13.59
C VAL A 95 -9.67 30.27 -13.26
N GLU A 96 -8.96 30.59 -12.18
CA GLU A 96 -8.70 31.98 -11.79
C GLU A 96 -7.96 32.73 -12.90
N LYS A 97 -6.99 32.09 -13.54
CA LYS A 97 -6.29 32.65 -14.68
C LYS A 97 -7.23 32.86 -15.86
N THR A 98 -8.05 31.88 -16.20
CA THR A 98 -9.01 31.98 -17.32
C THR A 98 -10.05 33.08 -17.08
N LEU A 99 -10.59 33.20 -15.84
CA LEU A 99 -11.51 34.27 -15.49
C LEU A 99 -10.87 35.65 -15.57
N ARG A 100 -9.57 35.77 -15.30
CA ARG A 100 -8.81 37.02 -15.43
C ARG A 100 -8.54 37.38 -16.87
N ASP A 101 -8.05 36.40 -17.65
CA ASP A 101 -7.53 36.64 -19.01
C ASP A 101 -8.66 36.72 -20.07
N ALA A 102 -9.79 36.04 -19.82
CA ALA A 102 -10.92 35.93 -20.75
C ALA A 102 -12.25 36.44 -20.16
N SER A 103 -12.20 37.30 -19.14
CA SER A 103 -13.38 37.85 -18.46
C SER A 103 -14.43 38.42 -19.41
N ASP A 104 -14.00 39.12 -20.44
CA ASP A 104 -14.89 39.82 -21.38
C ASP A 104 -15.50 38.90 -22.47
N LYS A 105 -14.98 37.64 -22.53
CA LYS A 105 -15.42 36.66 -23.54
C LYS A 105 -16.34 35.59 -22.96
N ILE A 106 -16.52 35.56 -21.64
CA ILE A 106 -17.37 34.59 -20.94
C ILE A 106 -18.69 35.30 -20.63
N ALA A 107 -19.81 34.66 -20.98
CA ALA A 107 -21.14 35.17 -20.64
C ALA A 107 -21.29 35.32 -19.13
N GLU A 108 -21.93 36.39 -18.66
CA GLU A 108 -22.06 36.72 -17.24
C GLU A 108 -22.68 35.59 -16.41
N ASP A 109 -23.64 34.86 -16.93
CA ASP A 109 -24.28 33.73 -16.26
C ASP A 109 -23.28 32.57 -16.04
N LEU A 110 -22.45 32.27 -17.06
CA LEU A 110 -21.42 31.22 -16.94
C LEU A 110 -20.29 31.63 -16.01
N LYS A 111 -19.91 32.92 -16.02
CA LYS A 111 -18.91 33.47 -15.11
C LYS A 111 -19.36 33.34 -13.65
N LYS A 112 -20.64 33.60 -13.37
CA LYS A 112 -21.22 33.47 -12.06
C LYS A 112 -21.24 32.01 -11.60
N ASP A 113 -21.70 31.07 -12.44
CA ASP A 113 -21.71 29.64 -12.16
C ASP A 113 -20.28 29.10 -11.87
N ILE A 114 -19.29 29.53 -12.67
CA ILE A 114 -17.89 29.14 -12.47
C ILE A 114 -17.35 29.70 -11.14
N THR A 115 -17.68 30.96 -10.81
CA THR A 115 -17.20 31.57 -9.56
C THR A 115 -17.79 30.89 -8.34
N GLU A 116 -19.08 30.56 -8.35
CA GLU A 116 -19.75 29.83 -7.26
C GLU A 116 -19.12 28.44 -7.06
N LYS A 117 -18.87 27.70 -8.13
CA LYS A 117 -18.24 26.37 -8.07
C LYS A 117 -16.75 26.45 -7.67
N LEU A 118 -16.05 27.50 -8.05
CA LEU A 118 -14.69 27.77 -7.62
C LEU A 118 -14.62 27.98 -6.09
N ASP A 119 -15.55 28.76 -5.55
CA ASP A 119 -15.62 28.99 -4.10
C ASP A 119 -16.01 27.73 -3.32
N LEU A 120 -16.89 26.89 -3.88
CA LEU A 120 -17.21 25.58 -3.31
C LEU A 120 -15.98 24.66 -3.30
N LEU A 121 -15.22 24.60 -4.38
CA LEU A 121 -13.99 23.80 -4.43
C LEU A 121 -12.94 24.30 -3.43
N LYS A 122 -12.76 25.62 -3.29
CA LYS A 122 -11.86 26.20 -2.30
C LYS A 122 -12.24 25.80 -0.88
N LYS A 123 -13.52 25.82 -0.54
CA LYS A 123 -14.02 25.35 0.76
C LYS A 123 -13.83 23.84 0.95
N ALA A 124 -14.14 23.04 -0.08
CA ALA A 124 -13.97 21.60 -0.02
C ALA A 124 -12.51 21.19 0.20
N LYS A 125 -11.53 21.94 -0.30
CA LYS A 125 -10.09 21.71 -0.06
C LYS A 125 -9.66 21.90 1.39
N GLU A 126 -10.37 22.71 2.17
CA GLU A 126 -10.12 22.88 3.60
C GLU A 126 -10.61 21.67 4.40
N SER A 127 -11.51 20.86 3.83
CA SER A 127 -11.96 19.60 4.41
C SER A 127 -10.95 18.47 4.08
N ASP A 128 -10.98 17.40 4.89
CA ASP A 128 -10.20 16.19 4.62
C ASP A 128 -11.03 15.11 3.87
N SER A 129 -12.14 15.51 3.24
CA SER A 129 -13.00 14.63 2.47
C SER A 129 -12.54 14.54 1.01
N VAL A 130 -11.88 13.45 0.67
CA VAL A 130 -11.43 13.15 -0.71
C VAL A 130 -12.61 13.14 -1.69
N GLU A 131 -13.76 12.60 -1.27
CA GLU A 131 -14.95 12.49 -2.10
C GLU A 131 -15.54 13.86 -2.43
N GLU A 132 -15.60 14.76 -1.45
CA GLU A 132 -16.12 16.12 -1.63
C GLU A 132 -15.21 16.95 -2.54
N ILE A 133 -13.88 16.82 -2.34
CA ILE A 133 -12.89 17.49 -3.19
C ILE A 133 -13.01 17.00 -4.66
N LYS A 134 -13.11 15.70 -4.88
CA LYS A 134 -13.25 15.12 -6.22
C LYS A 134 -14.53 15.58 -6.90
N ARG A 135 -15.66 15.54 -6.20
CA ARG A 135 -16.95 15.97 -6.73
C ARG A 135 -16.93 17.44 -7.12
N THR A 136 -16.51 18.33 -6.23
CA THR A 136 -16.45 19.77 -6.52
C THR A 136 -15.43 20.11 -7.60
N THR A 137 -14.34 19.35 -7.73
CA THR A 137 -13.38 19.46 -8.84
C THR A 137 -14.03 19.11 -10.17
N GLU A 138 -14.80 18.04 -10.22
CA GLU A 138 -15.53 17.63 -11.41
C GLU A 138 -16.61 18.63 -11.80
N ASP A 139 -17.40 19.12 -10.85
CA ASP A 139 -18.43 20.14 -11.07
C ASP A 139 -17.85 21.42 -11.66
N LEU A 140 -16.70 21.87 -11.16
CA LEU A 140 -16.00 23.05 -11.70
C LEU A 140 -15.42 22.77 -13.10
N SER A 141 -14.85 21.60 -13.31
CA SER A 141 -14.32 21.19 -14.62
C SER A 141 -15.41 21.19 -15.70
N GLN A 142 -16.59 20.67 -15.38
CA GLN A 142 -17.74 20.69 -16.30
C GLN A 142 -18.24 22.11 -16.60
N ALA A 143 -18.25 23.02 -15.61
CA ALA A 143 -18.63 24.40 -15.83
C ALA A 143 -17.68 25.12 -16.78
N ILE A 144 -16.37 24.90 -16.64
CA ILE A 144 -15.35 25.46 -17.55
C ILE A 144 -15.48 24.89 -18.96
N GLN A 145 -15.71 23.60 -19.10
CA GLN A 145 -15.92 22.99 -20.42
C GLN A 145 -17.13 23.59 -21.14
N LYS A 146 -18.24 23.83 -20.39
CA LYS A 146 -19.43 24.52 -20.95
C LYS A 146 -19.11 25.93 -21.41
N ALA A 147 -18.34 26.68 -20.60
CA ALA A 147 -17.93 28.03 -20.96
C ALA A 147 -17.01 28.03 -22.19
N GLY A 148 -16.04 27.12 -22.26
CA GLY A 148 -15.19 26.94 -23.43
C GLY A 148 -15.97 26.58 -24.69
N ALA A 149 -16.94 25.67 -24.60
CA ALA A 149 -17.80 25.32 -25.74
C ALA A 149 -18.68 26.50 -26.22
N ALA A 150 -19.19 27.32 -25.29
CA ALA A 150 -19.95 28.54 -25.64
C ALA A 150 -19.09 29.58 -26.36
N MET A 151 -17.86 29.79 -25.86
CA MET A 151 -16.91 30.73 -26.53
C MET A 151 -16.53 30.28 -27.94
N TYR A 152 -16.38 28.97 -28.21
CA TYR A 152 -16.11 28.43 -29.54
C TYR A 152 -17.29 28.60 -30.50
N LYS A 153 -18.53 28.49 -30.04
CA LYS A 153 -19.74 28.70 -30.83
C LYS A 153 -19.92 30.17 -31.24
N ASP A 154 -19.58 31.09 -30.39
CA ASP A 154 -19.67 32.53 -30.64
C ASP A 154 -18.62 33.02 -31.67
N GLN A 155 -17.45 32.36 -31.68
CA GLN A 155 -16.37 32.69 -32.66
C GLN A 155 -16.55 32.02 -34.02
N ASN A 156 -17.37 30.97 -34.15
CA ASN A 156 -17.62 30.25 -35.40
C ASN A 156 -19.13 29.93 -35.53
N PRO A 157 -19.98 30.88 -35.86
CA PRO A 157 -21.39 30.62 -36.11
C PRO A 157 -21.54 29.60 -37.26
N PRO A 158 -22.41 28.59 -37.12
CA PRO A 158 -22.66 27.63 -38.20
C PRO A 158 -23.16 28.39 -39.46
N LYS A 159 -22.46 28.17 -40.60
CA LYS A 159 -22.88 28.65 -41.91
C LYS A 159 -24.18 28.05 -42.34
#